data_2a68dbe7ed6b093433e84f47ff0bf2f0
#
_entry.id   2a68dbe7ed6b093433e84f47ff0bf2f0
#
_cell.length_a   1.000
_cell.length_b   1.000
_cell.length_c   1.000
_cell.angle_alpha   90.00
_cell.angle_beta   90.00
_cell.angle_gamma   90.00
#
_symmetry.space_group_name_H-M   'P 1'
#
loop_
_entity.id
_entity.type
_entity.pdbx_description
1 polymer ?
#
loop_
_entity_poly.entity_id
_entity_poly.type
_entity_poly.pdbx_seq_one_letter_code
_entity_poly.pdbx_strand_id
1 'polypeptide(L)'
;MKTRLLSAAVVASIATAPAVHSQTPVPSNNPSMRAALDMLKTDNTWTLQQQIELTQIPAPPFNESKRAAEYQRRLAALGLRNVHIDSVGNVIAERPGTGKGPTVVLAGHLDTVFPPGTNVTVHRNGTTLSAPGIGDDDRGLAVVLAVARAFQKSGIKTTGTVYFIGDVGEEGQGNLRGMRYLFGTEMKGKVDYFISVDDAGLGIASGAVGSNRYHVTYKGPGGHSYGAFGIPNPIHALGRAIAGIADIQVPTTPKTTFNVGVIQGGTSVNSISGSASMDIDMRSPDAKSLAEVNEKILRILHQALEAENARWPGPRAAAAKLTMTIDTIGIRPTGSQSDDAPIVKTALSAAHMLGFSTRTGASSTDANIPISLGIPGIRIGGGGEERGAHSLGESYVDTPNSYLGPQWAALIVAALAGVQ
;
A
#
# COMPACT_ATOMS: atom_id res chain seq x y z
N MET A 1 59.71 -23.30 37.01
CA MET A 1 59.32 -22.20 36.14
C MET A 1 59.01 -22.73 34.75
N LYS A 2 57.73 -22.83 34.37
CA LYS A 2 57.29 -23.22 33.02
C LYS A 2 56.57 -22.03 32.42
N THR A 3 57.19 -21.35 31.46
CA THR A 3 56.65 -20.22 30.75
C THR A 3 55.66 -20.72 29.70
N ARG A 4 54.38 -20.26 29.78
CA ARG A 4 53.39 -20.51 28.72
C ARG A 4 53.36 -19.33 27.76
N LEU A 5 53.69 -19.59 26.50
CA LEU A 5 53.46 -18.65 25.40
C LEU A 5 51.97 -18.66 25.03
N LEU A 6 51.33 -17.48 25.11
CA LEU A 6 50.02 -17.23 24.53
C LEU A 6 50.20 -16.80 23.07
N SER A 7 49.65 -17.61 22.15
CA SER A 7 49.52 -17.23 20.74
C SER A 7 48.24 -16.42 20.57
N ALA A 8 48.36 -15.16 20.20
CA ALA A 8 47.23 -14.32 19.81
C ALA A 8 46.87 -14.59 18.34
N ALA A 9 45.68 -15.14 18.08
CA ALA A 9 45.13 -15.24 16.74
C ALA A 9 44.51 -13.90 16.33
N VAL A 10 45.08 -13.26 15.30
CA VAL A 10 44.52 -12.07 14.65
C VAL A 10 43.43 -12.54 13.69
N VAL A 11 42.18 -12.26 14.03
CA VAL A 11 41.03 -12.44 13.12
C VAL A 11 40.98 -11.22 12.21
N ALA A 12 41.37 -11.40 10.96
CA ALA A 12 41.21 -10.37 9.92
C ALA A 12 39.74 -10.33 9.47
N SER A 13 39.01 -9.29 9.89
CA SER A 13 37.68 -9.00 9.37
C SER A 13 37.79 -8.48 7.94
N ILE A 14 37.38 -9.29 6.97
CA ILE A 14 37.21 -8.86 5.59
C ILE A 14 35.96 -7.98 5.53
N ALA A 15 36.14 -6.67 5.52
CA ALA A 15 35.08 -5.73 5.20
C ALA A 15 34.78 -5.83 3.71
N THR A 16 33.67 -6.46 3.35
CA THR A 16 33.14 -6.39 1.99
C THR A 16 32.69 -4.96 1.71
N ALA A 17 33.42 -4.26 0.84
CA ALA A 17 33.02 -2.96 0.35
C ALA A 17 31.65 -3.07 -0.34
N PRO A 18 30.70 -2.15 -0.11
CA PRO A 18 29.43 -2.15 -0.83
C PRO A 18 29.72 -2.02 -2.33
N ALA A 19 29.11 -2.89 -3.13
CA ALA A 19 29.19 -2.81 -4.58
C ALA A 19 28.69 -1.43 -5.01
N VAL A 20 29.52 -0.63 -5.65
CA VAL A 20 29.13 0.63 -6.28
C VAL A 20 28.22 0.25 -7.44
N HIS A 21 26.90 0.33 -7.22
CA HIS A 21 25.92 0.16 -8.29
C HIS A 21 26.02 1.38 -9.19
N SER A 22 26.68 1.22 -10.34
CA SER A 22 26.65 2.23 -11.41
C SER A 22 25.22 2.48 -11.82
N GLN A 23 24.86 3.74 -12.06
CA GLN A 23 23.56 4.11 -12.61
C GLN A 23 23.28 3.27 -13.86
N THR A 24 22.19 2.51 -13.86
CA THR A 24 21.77 1.77 -15.06
C THR A 24 21.23 2.80 -16.06
N PRO A 25 21.82 2.96 -17.25
CA PRO A 25 21.36 3.93 -18.24
C PRO A 25 19.92 3.59 -18.64
N VAL A 26 19.06 4.61 -18.72
CA VAL A 26 17.70 4.44 -19.23
C VAL A 26 17.77 4.17 -20.73
N PRO A 27 17.23 3.04 -21.25
CA PRO A 27 17.52 2.54 -22.59
C PRO A 27 16.67 3.19 -23.69
N SER A 28 16.45 4.49 -23.66
CA SER A 28 15.57 5.20 -24.60
C SER A 28 16.03 5.12 -26.07
N ASN A 29 17.31 4.88 -26.31
CA ASN A 29 17.88 4.78 -27.67
C ASN A 29 17.83 3.36 -28.25
N ASN A 30 17.45 2.34 -27.45
CA ASN A 30 17.27 0.98 -27.95
C ASN A 30 16.06 0.94 -28.92
N PRO A 31 16.19 0.35 -30.13
CA PRO A 31 15.12 0.33 -31.13
C PRO A 31 13.84 -0.36 -30.63
N SER A 32 13.96 -1.49 -29.92
CA SER A 32 12.81 -2.21 -29.38
C SER A 32 12.15 -1.43 -28.24
N MET A 33 12.94 -0.68 -27.45
CA MET A 33 12.38 0.20 -26.43
C MET A 33 11.61 1.37 -27.05
N ARG A 34 12.15 2.01 -28.11
CA ARG A 34 11.41 3.04 -28.86
C ARG A 34 10.10 2.51 -29.39
N ALA A 35 10.12 1.32 -30.03
CA ALA A 35 8.90 0.69 -30.52
C ALA A 35 7.88 0.43 -29.40
N ALA A 36 8.34 0.02 -28.20
CA ALA A 36 7.46 -0.13 -27.04
C ALA A 36 6.86 1.21 -26.59
N LEU A 37 7.67 2.27 -26.51
CA LEU A 37 7.20 3.61 -26.13
C LEU A 37 6.20 4.17 -27.15
N ASP A 38 6.48 4.04 -28.45
CA ASP A 38 5.57 4.49 -29.50
C ASP A 38 4.23 3.74 -29.44
N MET A 39 4.28 2.43 -29.20
CA MET A 39 3.08 1.62 -29.01
C MET A 39 2.25 2.08 -27.80
N LEU A 40 2.88 2.32 -26.65
CA LEU A 40 2.20 2.79 -25.45
C LEU A 40 1.51 4.14 -25.66
N LYS A 41 2.06 5.00 -26.51
CA LYS A 41 1.46 6.26 -26.92
C LYS A 41 0.30 6.06 -27.89
N THR A 42 0.52 5.32 -28.98
CA THR A 42 -0.48 5.14 -30.05
C THR A 42 -1.66 4.28 -29.61
N ASP A 43 -1.42 3.31 -28.73
CA ASP A 43 -2.43 2.39 -28.21
C ASP A 43 -3.02 2.84 -26.85
N ASN A 44 -2.95 4.13 -26.48
CA ASN A 44 -3.54 4.63 -25.24
C ASN A 44 -5.04 4.28 -25.13
N THR A 45 -5.75 4.26 -26.25
CA THR A 45 -7.16 3.83 -26.30
C THR A 45 -7.35 2.38 -25.82
N TRP A 46 -6.42 1.47 -26.15
CA TRP A 46 -6.45 0.11 -25.65
C TRP A 46 -6.26 0.07 -24.12
N THR A 47 -5.33 0.88 -23.59
CA THR A 47 -5.09 0.98 -22.14
C THR A 47 -6.34 1.47 -21.42
N LEU A 48 -7.01 2.51 -21.95
CA LEU A 48 -8.28 3.00 -21.40
C LEU A 48 -9.38 1.95 -21.46
N GLN A 49 -9.44 1.15 -22.53
CA GLN A 49 -10.42 0.09 -22.63
C GLN A 49 -10.18 -0.99 -21.55
N GLN A 50 -8.91 -1.35 -21.29
CA GLN A 50 -8.56 -2.26 -20.19
C GLN A 50 -9.01 -1.70 -18.83
N GLN A 51 -8.76 -0.42 -18.58
CA GLN A 51 -9.18 0.28 -17.36
C GLN A 51 -10.69 0.21 -17.20
N ILE A 52 -11.47 0.62 -18.19
CA ILE A 52 -12.94 0.58 -18.17
C ILE A 52 -13.48 -0.82 -17.89
N GLU A 53 -12.97 -1.82 -18.59
CA GLU A 53 -13.48 -3.20 -18.47
C GLU A 53 -13.13 -3.82 -17.12
N LEU A 54 -11.95 -3.52 -16.53
CA LEU A 54 -11.57 -4.00 -15.21
C LEU A 54 -12.41 -3.33 -14.13
N THR A 55 -12.62 -2.02 -14.21
CA THR A 55 -13.46 -1.28 -13.26
C THR A 55 -14.87 -1.88 -13.14
N GLN A 56 -15.45 -2.33 -14.25
CA GLN A 56 -16.79 -2.91 -14.27
C GLN A 56 -16.89 -4.32 -13.67
N ILE A 57 -15.78 -4.88 -13.18
CA ILE A 57 -15.75 -6.13 -12.40
C ILE A 57 -15.60 -5.76 -10.92
N PRO A 58 -16.65 -5.80 -10.10
CA PRO A 58 -16.56 -5.44 -8.69
C PRO A 58 -15.49 -6.27 -7.96
N ALA A 59 -14.63 -5.59 -7.22
CA ALA A 59 -13.57 -6.20 -6.41
C ALA A 59 -13.49 -5.56 -5.01
N PRO A 60 -14.55 -5.71 -4.19
CA PRO A 60 -14.49 -5.22 -2.82
C PRO A 60 -13.43 -6.00 -2.02
N PRO A 61 -12.94 -5.44 -0.89
CA PRO A 61 -11.94 -6.11 -0.07
C PRO A 61 -12.36 -7.55 0.27
N PHE A 62 -11.43 -8.50 0.16
CA PHE A 62 -11.61 -9.96 0.35
C PHE A 62 -12.53 -10.66 -0.68
N ASN A 63 -12.99 -9.97 -1.72
CA ASN A 63 -13.84 -10.54 -2.79
C ASN A 63 -13.32 -10.21 -4.20
N GLU A 64 -12.01 -10.17 -4.37
CA GLU A 64 -11.32 -9.81 -5.62
C GLU A 64 -11.32 -10.93 -6.66
N SER A 65 -11.73 -12.14 -6.31
CA SER A 65 -11.54 -13.36 -7.10
C SER A 65 -12.03 -13.27 -8.55
N LYS A 66 -13.12 -12.55 -8.82
CA LYS A 66 -13.66 -12.37 -10.19
C LYS A 66 -12.75 -11.50 -11.04
N ARG A 67 -12.26 -10.38 -10.48
CA ARG A 67 -11.30 -9.49 -11.15
C ARG A 67 -9.96 -10.19 -11.34
N ALA A 68 -9.49 -10.92 -10.33
CA ALA A 68 -8.26 -11.71 -10.40
C ALA A 68 -8.31 -12.76 -11.53
N ALA A 69 -9.41 -13.50 -11.67
CA ALA A 69 -9.59 -14.47 -12.74
C ALA A 69 -9.56 -13.84 -14.14
N GLU A 70 -10.21 -12.67 -14.32
CA GLU A 70 -10.18 -11.95 -15.59
C GLU A 70 -8.77 -11.36 -15.85
N TYR A 71 -8.11 -10.83 -14.82
CA TYR A 71 -6.75 -10.31 -14.94
C TYR A 71 -5.75 -11.40 -15.33
N GLN A 72 -5.86 -12.59 -14.71
CA GLN A 72 -5.10 -13.78 -15.07
C GLN A 72 -5.29 -14.14 -16.55
N ARG A 73 -6.54 -14.17 -17.01
CA ARG A 73 -6.87 -14.47 -18.41
C ARG A 73 -6.22 -13.47 -19.37
N ARG A 74 -6.22 -12.17 -19.02
CA ARG A 74 -5.60 -11.10 -19.84
C ARG A 74 -4.08 -11.27 -19.90
N LEU A 75 -3.41 -11.47 -18.78
CA LEU A 75 -1.96 -11.68 -18.75
C LEU A 75 -1.54 -12.94 -19.53
N ALA A 76 -2.31 -14.03 -19.41
CA ALA A 76 -2.08 -15.25 -20.19
C ALA A 76 -2.26 -15.01 -21.70
N ALA A 77 -3.28 -14.24 -22.10
CA ALA A 77 -3.53 -13.89 -23.50
C ALA A 77 -2.42 -13.03 -24.13
N LEU A 78 -1.64 -12.32 -23.31
CA LEU A 78 -0.46 -11.59 -23.75
C LEU A 78 0.76 -12.50 -23.99
N GLY A 79 0.67 -13.80 -23.70
CA GLY A 79 1.76 -14.76 -23.91
C GLY A 79 2.82 -14.74 -22.81
N LEU A 80 2.48 -14.26 -21.62
CA LEU A 80 3.35 -14.38 -20.44
C LEU A 80 3.40 -15.83 -19.94
N ARG A 81 4.46 -16.17 -19.20
CA ARG A 81 4.69 -17.52 -18.67
C ARG A 81 4.24 -17.62 -17.22
N ASN A 82 4.02 -18.84 -16.75
CA ASN A 82 3.74 -19.16 -15.34
C ASN A 82 2.61 -18.29 -14.75
N VAL A 83 1.56 -18.02 -15.54
CA VAL A 83 0.45 -17.17 -15.11
C VAL A 83 -0.45 -17.95 -14.17
N HIS A 84 -0.52 -17.55 -12.92
CA HIS A 84 -1.30 -18.22 -11.88
C HIS A 84 -1.86 -17.25 -10.86
N ILE A 85 -2.81 -17.73 -10.07
CA ILE A 85 -3.31 -17.05 -8.88
C ILE A 85 -2.73 -17.78 -7.68
N ASP A 86 -2.08 -17.04 -6.78
CA ASP A 86 -1.51 -17.61 -5.57
C ASP A 86 -2.57 -17.91 -4.49
N SER A 87 -2.14 -18.44 -3.35
CA SER A 87 -3.07 -18.88 -2.28
C SER A 87 -3.83 -17.76 -1.58
N VAL A 88 -3.42 -16.48 -1.73
CA VAL A 88 -4.12 -15.33 -1.15
C VAL A 88 -4.88 -14.51 -2.18
N GLY A 89 -4.70 -14.82 -3.48
CA GLY A 89 -5.46 -14.20 -4.57
C GLY A 89 -4.66 -13.28 -5.49
N ASN A 90 -3.34 -13.12 -5.29
CA ASN A 90 -2.51 -12.35 -6.22
C ASN A 90 -2.42 -13.08 -7.56
N VAL A 91 -2.51 -12.33 -8.64
CA VAL A 91 -2.27 -12.81 -10.00
C VAL A 91 -0.82 -12.53 -10.36
N ILE A 92 -0.06 -13.56 -10.67
CA ILE A 92 1.36 -13.47 -10.97
C ILE A 92 1.62 -13.97 -12.38
N ALA A 93 2.37 -13.20 -13.16
CA ALA A 93 2.77 -13.56 -14.51
C ALA A 93 4.24 -13.25 -14.73
N GLU A 94 4.97 -14.17 -15.37
CA GLU A 94 6.40 -14.09 -15.59
C GLU A 94 6.75 -13.79 -17.04
N ARG A 95 7.67 -12.88 -17.23
CA ARG A 95 8.41 -12.69 -18.48
C ARG A 95 9.88 -12.96 -18.23
N PRO A 96 10.38 -14.16 -18.60
CA PRO A 96 11.76 -14.56 -18.33
C PRO A 96 12.77 -13.65 -18.99
N GLY A 97 13.84 -13.35 -18.28
CA GLY A 97 15.03 -12.71 -18.85
C GLY A 97 15.85 -13.68 -19.69
N THR A 98 16.84 -13.15 -20.41
CA THR A 98 17.76 -13.92 -21.26
C THR A 98 19.00 -14.40 -20.52
N GLY A 99 19.23 -13.93 -19.28
CA GLY A 99 20.43 -14.24 -18.51
C GLY A 99 20.21 -14.06 -16.99
N LYS A 100 21.34 -13.92 -16.28
CA LYS A 100 21.35 -13.64 -14.84
C LYS A 100 21.31 -12.13 -14.61
N GLY A 101 20.13 -11.54 -14.70
CA GLY A 101 19.87 -10.14 -14.36
C GLY A 101 18.94 -10.00 -13.17
N PRO A 102 18.65 -8.76 -12.73
CA PRO A 102 17.75 -8.51 -11.62
C PRO A 102 16.33 -8.99 -11.89
N THR A 103 15.64 -9.37 -10.82
CA THR A 103 14.20 -9.64 -10.83
C THR A 103 13.45 -8.36 -10.51
N VAL A 104 12.64 -7.89 -11.46
CA VAL A 104 11.85 -6.67 -11.34
C VAL A 104 10.37 -7.02 -11.28
N VAL A 105 9.65 -6.50 -10.30
CA VAL A 105 8.20 -6.61 -10.18
C VAL A 105 7.56 -5.29 -10.57
N LEU A 106 6.55 -5.35 -11.45
CA LEU A 106 5.62 -4.27 -11.75
C LEU A 106 4.22 -4.72 -11.32
N ALA A 107 3.61 -4.04 -10.37
CA ALA A 107 2.35 -4.41 -9.76
C ALA A 107 1.32 -3.27 -9.78
N GLY A 108 0.04 -3.63 -9.69
CA GLY A 108 -1.10 -2.78 -9.37
C GLY A 108 -2.11 -3.60 -8.58
N HIS A 109 -2.92 -2.98 -7.72
CA HIS A 109 -3.80 -3.74 -6.85
C HIS A 109 -5.19 -3.99 -7.47
N LEU A 110 -5.77 -5.15 -7.14
CA LEU A 110 -7.04 -5.62 -7.68
C LEU A 110 -8.26 -5.10 -6.90
N ASP A 111 -8.07 -4.85 -5.61
CA ASP A 111 -9.16 -4.45 -4.72
C ASP A 111 -9.46 -2.95 -4.81
N THR A 112 -10.61 -2.57 -4.28
CA THR A 112 -11.05 -1.18 -4.11
C THR A 112 -11.60 -1.00 -2.69
N VAL A 113 -11.73 0.25 -2.23
CA VAL A 113 -12.34 0.56 -0.91
C VAL A 113 -13.84 0.30 -0.86
N PHE A 114 -14.49 0.03 -1.98
CA PHE A 114 -15.95 0.04 -2.08
C PHE A 114 -16.58 -1.28 -1.63
N PRO A 115 -17.68 -1.23 -0.83
CA PRO A 115 -18.33 -2.44 -0.34
C PRO A 115 -19.05 -3.23 -1.43
N PRO A 116 -19.36 -4.52 -1.19
CA PRO A 116 -20.19 -5.31 -2.10
C PRO A 116 -21.51 -4.62 -2.44
N GLY A 117 -21.90 -4.68 -3.72
CA GLY A 117 -23.13 -4.07 -4.22
C GLY A 117 -22.96 -2.63 -4.71
N THR A 118 -21.78 -2.04 -4.59
CA THR A 118 -21.48 -0.74 -5.21
C THR A 118 -21.62 -0.83 -6.73
N ASN A 119 -22.32 0.15 -7.32
CA ASN A 119 -22.41 0.24 -8.78
C ASN A 119 -21.08 0.77 -9.36
N VAL A 120 -20.41 -0.08 -10.12
CA VAL A 120 -19.12 0.22 -10.78
C VAL A 120 -19.28 0.39 -12.30
N THR A 121 -20.49 0.67 -12.79
CA THR A 121 -20.71 0.98 -14.21
C THR A 121 -19.97 2.25 -14.58
N VAL A 122 -19.10 2.16 -15.59
CA VAL A 122 -18.33 3.33 -16.05
C VAL A 122 -19.19 4.22 -16.93
N HIS A 123 -19.28 5.48 -16.56
CA HIS A 123 -19.91 6.53 -17.36
C HIS A 123 -18.83 7.38 -18.02
N ARG A 124 -18.89 7.49 -19.36
CA ARG A 124 -17.94 8.30 -20.13
C ARG A 124 -18.58 9.61 -20.60
N ASN A 125 -17.90 10.72 -20.32
CA ASN A 125 -18.23 12.05 -20.86
C ASN A 125 -16.97 12.69 -21.46
N GLY A 126 -16.82 12.62 -22.78
CA GLY A 126 -15.60 13.08 -23.46
C GLY A 126 -14.38 12.29 -23.02
N THR A 127 -13.44 12.98 -22.38
CA THR A 127 -12.21 12.40 -21.82
C THR A 127 -12.35 11.96 -20.36
N THR A 128 -13.49 12.24 -19.73
CA THR A 128 -13.74 11.86 -18.34
C THR A 128 -14.47 10.52 -18.26
N LEU A 129 -13.93 9.61 -17.43
CA LEU A 129 -14.51 8.33 -17.06
C LEU A 129 -14.88 8.43 -15.57
N SER A 130 -16.12 8.11 -15.23
CA SER A 130 -16.62 8.19 -13.84
C SER A 130 -17.13 6.83 -13.39
N ALA A 131 -16.53 6.27 -12.38
CA ALA A 131 -16.95 5.08 -11.65
C ALA A 131 -16.09 4.92 -10.38
N PRO A 132 -16.60 4.30 -9.31
CA PRO A 132 -15.81 3.92 -8.14
C PRO A 132 -14.67 2.98 -8.51
N GLY A 133 -13.42 3.31 -8.15
CA GLY A 133 -12.21 2.51 -8.42
C GLY A 133 -11.61 2.71 -9.82
N ILE A 134 -12.12 3.69 -10.61
CA ILE A 134 -11.65 3.91 -11.99
C ILE A 134 -10.20 4.41 -12.05
N GLY A 135 -9.76 5.16 -11.04
CA GLY A 135 -8.38 5.66 -10.88
C GLY A 135 -7.59 4.73 -9.99
N ASP A 136 -8.10 4.50 -8.81
CA ASP A 136 -7.50 3.72 -7.73
C ASP A 136 -8.17 2.32 -7.60
N ASP A 137 -7.59 1.22 -8.17
CA ASP A 137 -6.33 1.21 -8.94
C ASP A 137 -6.53 0.55 -10.32
N ASP A 138 -7.74 0.67 -10.91
CA ASP A 138 -7.94 0.11 -12.25
C ASP A 138 -7.06 0.79 -13.31
N ARG A 139 -6.57 2.02 -13.03
CA ARG A 139 -5.57 2.67 -13.87
C ARG A 139 -4.22 1.97 -13.79
N GLY A 140 -3.73 1.66 -12.61
CA GLY A 140 -2.46 0.94 -12.42
C GLY A 140 -2.51 -0.46 -13.03
N LEU A 141 -3.59 -1.21 -12.82
CA LEU A 141 -3.80 -2.51 -13.46
C LEU A 141 -3.74 -2.42 -14.99
N ALA A 142 -4.36 -1.41 -15.59
CA ALA A 142 -4.33 -1.19 -17.04
C ALA A 142 -2.93 -0.83 -17.53
N VAL A 143 -2.16 -0.06 -16.75
CA VAL A 143 -0.76 0.28 -17.06
C VAL A 143 0.13 -0.96 -17.04
N VAL A 144 -0.01 -1.82 -16.03
CA VAL A 144 0.73 -3.09 -15.93
C VAL A 144 0.48 -3.96 -17.17
N LEU A 145 -0.81 -4.10 -17.59
CA LEU A 145 -1.16 -4.81 -18.83
C LEU A 145 -0.57 -4.16 -20.08
N ALA A 146 -0.59 -2.83 -20.16
CA ALA A 146 -0.07 -2.08 -21.31
C ALA A 146 1.45 -2.27 -21.45
N VAL A 147 2.20 -2.20 -20.36
CA VAL A 147 3.65 -2.44 -20.34
C VAL A 147 3.96 -3.89 -20.74
N ALA A 148 3.25 -4.87 -20.17
CA ALA A 148 3.39 -6.28 -20.53
C ALA A 148 3.17 -6.51 -22.03
N ARG A 149 2.08 -5.94 -22.58
CA ARG A 149 1.75 -6.02 -24.00
C ARG A 149 2.82 -5.36 -24.89
N ALA A 150 3.27 -4.17 -24.53
CA ALA A 150 4.31 -3.46 -25.26
C ALA A 150 5.62 -4.24 -25.29
N PHE A 151 6.03 -4.84 -24.16
CA PHE A 151 7.25 -5.65 -24.08
C PHE A 151 7.16 -6.93 -24.92
N GLN A 152 6.01 -7.58 -24.95
CA GLN A 152 5.79 -8.78 -25.77
C GLN A 152 5.80 -8.44 -27.28
N LYS A 153 5.15 -7.36 -27.69
CA LYS A 153 5.00 -7.00 -29.10
C LYS A 153 6.23 -6.31 -29.71
N SER A 154 6.96 -5.50 -28.93
CA SER A 154 8.18 -4.82 -29.42
C SER A 154 9.39 -5.77 -29.55
N GLY A 155 9.28 -6.99 -28.97
CA GLY A 155 10.38 -7.94 -28.95
C GLY A 155 11.58 -7.51 -28.09
N ILE A 156 11.39 -6.51 -27.20
CA ILE A 156 12.42 -6.07 -26.26
C ILE A 156 12.94 -7.27 -25.45
N LYS A 157 14.26 -7.38 -25.31
CA LYS A 157 14.89 -8.42 -24.51
C LYS A 157 15.51 -7.81 -23.26
N THR A 158 15.25 -8.41 -22.11
CA THR A 158 15.84 -8.02 -20.82
C THR A 158 16.77 -9.11 -20.31
N THR A 159 17.86 -8.74 -19.67
CA THR A 159 18.76 -9.70 -19.01
C THR A 159 18.07 -10.34 -17.81
N GLY A 160 17.42 -9.50 -17.00
CA GLY A 160 16.63 -9.89 -15.83
C GLY A 160 15.21 -10.29 -16.16
N THR A 161 14.58 -10.98 -15.21
CA THR A 161 13.19 -11.43 -15.29
C THR A 161 12.25 -10.31 -14.82
N VAL A 162 11.13 -10.13 -15.51
CA VAL A 162 10.08 -9.18 -15.13
C VAL A 162 8.83 -9.94 -14.73
N TYR A 163 8.30 -9.65 -13.55
CA TYR A 163 7.00 -10.12 -13.11
C TYR A 163 5.97 -9.01 -13.21
N PHE A 164 4.81 -9.35 -13.78
CA PHE A 164 3.63 -8.49 -13.87
C PHE A 164 2.58 -9.04 -12.91
N ILE A 165 2.15 -8.23 -11.96
CA ILE A 165 1.33 -8.69 -10.84
C ILE A 165 0.07 -7.84 -10.70
N GLY A 166 -1.07 -8.50 -10.46
CA GLY A 166 -2.25 -7.89 -9.88
C GLY A 166 -2.40 -8.42 -8.46
N ASP A 167 -2.20 -7.61 -7.46
CA ASP A 167 -2.23 -8.06 -6.07
C ASP A 167 -3.53 -7.74 -5.36
N VAL A 168 -3.70 -8.25 -4.15
CA VAL A 168 -4.92 -8.16 -3.37
C VAL A 168 -4.70 -7.57 -1.99
N GLY A 169 -5.70 -6.82 -1.52
CA GLY A 169 -5.72 -6.33 -0.14
C GLY A 169 -4.76 -5.19 0.10
N GLU A 170 -4.54 -4.33 -0.88
CA GLU A 170 -3.90 -3.04 -0.66
C GLU A 170 -4.78 -2.21 0.26
N GLU A 171 -6.08 -2.17 0.00
CA GLU A 171 -7.00 -1.26 0.63
C GLU A 171 -7.44 -1.64 2.04
N GLY A 172 -7.60 -0.61 2.87
CA GLY A 172 -8.30 -0.65 4.15
C GLY A 172 -7.88 -1.80 5.06
N GLN A 173 -8.83 -2.70 5.33
CA GLN A 173 -8.64 -3.88 6.18
C GLN A 173 -7.87 -5.00 5.48
N GLY A 174 -7.63 -4.92 4.17
CA GLY A 174 -6.78 -5.84 3.43
C GLY A 174 -5.34 -5.87 3.94
N ASN A 175 -4.87 -4.76 4.53
CA ASN A 175 -3.62 -4.67 5.29
C ASN A 175 -2.39 -5.18 4.52
N LEU A 176 -2.34 -4.94 3.20
CA LEU A 176 -1.28 -5.37 2.29
C LEU A 176 -1.08 -6.90 2.27
N ARG A 177 -2.17 -7.69 2.42
CA ARG A 177 -2.05 -9.15 2.57
C ARG A 177 -1.41 -9.80 1.35
N GLY A 178 -1.67 -9.28 0.15
CA GLY A 178 -1.07 -9.75 -1.09
C GLY A 178 0.44 -9.58 -1.07
N MET A 179 0.93 -8.38 -0.78
CA MET A 179 2.36 -8.09 -0.70
C MET A 179 3.04 -8.82 0.46
N ARG A 180 2.39 -8.96 1.62
CA ARG A 180 2.92 -9.75 2.74
C ARG A 180 3.17 -11.21 2.32
N TYR A 181 2.23 -11.80 1.60
CA TYR A 181 2.37 -13.16 1.10
C TYR A 181 3.43 -13.25 0.00
N LEU A 182 3.43 -12.32 -0.94
CA LEU A 182 4.39 -12.27 -2.03
C LEU A 182 5.83 -12.24 -1.51
N PHE A 183 6.15 -11.28 -0.65
CA PHE A 183 7.52 -11.11 -0.11
C PHE A 183 7.85 -12.06 1.04
N GLY A 184 6.86 -12.56 1.76
CA GLY A 184 7.06 -13.49 2.87
C GLY A 184 7.17 -14.95 2.44
N THR A 185 6.55 -15.33 1.32
CA THR A 185 6.37 -16.73 0.90
C THR A 185 6.69 -16.93 -0.59
N GLU A 186 5.87 -16.42 -1.49
CA GLU A 186 5.85 -16.76 -2.92
C GLU A 186 7.15 -16.38 -3.63
N MET A 187 7.59 -15.15 -3.44
CA MET A 187 8.81 -14.60 -4.04
C MET A 187 9.86 -14.20 -2.99
N LYS A 188 9.83 -14.83 -1.81
CA LYS A 188 10.76 -14.52 -0.72
C LYS A 188 12.21 -14.62 -1.19
N GLY A 189 12.96 -13.50 -1.05
CA GLY A 189 14.38 -13.42 -1.41
C GLY A 189 14.69 -13.48 -2.91
N LYS A 190 13.67 -13.34 -3.77
CA LYS A 190 13.84 -13.43 -5.24
C LYS A 190 13.70 -12.06 -5.94
N VAL A 191 13.18 -11.04 -5.28
CA VAL A 191 12.88 -9.73 -5.88
C VAL A 191 14.00 -8.76 -5.58
N ASP A 192 14.55 -8.12 -6.61
CA ASP A 192 15.58 -7.09 -6.50
C ASP A 192 14.98 -5.68 -6.54
N TYR A 193 13.91 -5.46 -7.32
CA TYR A 193 13.23 -4.18 -7.48
C TYR A 193 11.71 -4.34 -7.54
N PHE A 194 10.99 -3.45 -6.87
CA PHE A 194 9.54 -3.43 -6.86
C PHE A 194 8.99 -2.07 -7.30
N ILE A 195 8.04 -2.07 -8.23
CA ILE A 195 7.33 -0.88 -8.69
C ILE A 195 5.83 -1.13 -8.53
N SER A 196 5.15 -0.35 -7.69
CA SER A 196 3.70 -0.23 -7.69
C SER A 196 3.28 0.86 -8.65
N VAL A 197 2.35 0.58 -9.52
CA VAL A 197 1.61 1.62 -10.26
C VAL A 197 0.29 1.78 -9.56
N ASP A 198 0.04 2.94 -9.00
CA ASP A 198 -1.07 3.15 -8.07
C ASP A 198 -1.51 4.61 -8.17
N ASP A 199 -2.82 4.87 -8.25
CA ASP A 199 -3.46 6.12 -8.64
C ASP A 199 -3.12 6.62 -10.08
N ALA A 200 -3.73 7.72 -10.46
CA ALA A 200 -3.38 8.47 -11.66
C ALA A 200 -2.20 9.45 -11.43
N GLY A 201 -1.95 10.31 -12.41
CA GLY A 201 -0.90 11.33 -12.35
C GLY A 201 0.50 10.79 -12.63
N LEU A 202 1.51 11.63 -12.37
CA LEU A 202 2.93 11.34 -12.58
C LEU A 202 3.74 11.57 -11.29
N GLY A 203 3.12 11.27 -10.15
CA GLY A 203 3.77 11.32 -8.83
C GLY A 203 4.64 10.10 -8.56
N ILE A 204 5.64 10.25 -7.67
CA ILE A 204 6.49 9.16 -7.17
C ILE A 204 6.54 9.19 -5.65
N ALA A 205 6.42 8.01 -5.02
CA ALA A 205 6.75 7.82 -3.62
C ALA A 205 7.88 6.80 -3.49
N SER A 206 8.94 7.21 -2.77
CA SER A 206 10.12 6.40 -2.45
C SER A 206 10.23 6.09 -0.95
N GLY A 207 9.27 6.59 -0.15
CA GLY A 207 9.14 6.32 1.27
C GLY A 207 7.77 5.74 1.60
N ALA A 208 7.74 4.92 2.64
CA ALA A 208 6.56 4.21 3.12
C ALA A 208 5.98 4.88 4.37
N VAL A 209 4.75 5.40 4.28
CA VAL A 209 3.99 5.86 5.44
C VAL A 209 3.38 4.66 6.14
N GLY A 210 3.90 4.32 7.30
CA GLY A 210 3.33 3.25 8.12
C GLY A 210 2.08 3.67 8.86
N SER A 211 1.29 2.71 9.29
CA SER A 211 0.11 2.93 10.11
C SER A 211 -0.12 1.84 11.15
N ASN A 212 -0.66 2.24 12.32
CA ASN A 212 -1.26 1.33 13.30
C ASN A 212 -2.74 1.65 13.39
N ARG A 213 -3.58 0.62 13.29
CA ARG A 213 -5.04 0.75 13.31
C ARG A 213 -5.63 -0.21 14.34
N TYR A 214 -6.48 0.33 15.21
CA TYR A 214 -7.09 -0.45 16.30
C TYR A 214 -8.59 -0.27 16.32
N HIS A 215 -9.30 -1.38 16.61
CA HIS A 215 -10.66 -1.36 17.11
C HIS A 215 -10.63 -1.54 18.63
N VAL A 216 -11.09 -0.54 19.35
CA VAL A 216 -11.06 -0.52 20.82
C VAL A 216 -12.49 -0.62 21.35
N THR A 217 -12.74 -1.59 22.26
CA THR A 217 -14.05 -1.77 22.85
C THR A 217 -13.96 -1.74 24.37
N TYR A 218 -14.74 -0.86 25.02
CA TYR A 218 -15.02 -0.88 26.45
C TYR A 218 -16.31 -1.65 26.67
N LYS A 219 -16.33 -2.61 27.64
CA LYS A 219 -17.49 -3.44 27.99
C LYS A 219 -17.79 -3.36 29.46
N GLY A 220 -19.09 -3.31 29.81
CA GLY A 220 -19.60 -3.34 31.18
C GLY A 220 -20.96 -4.04 31.25
N PRO A 221 -21.56 -4.15 32.43
CA PRO A 221 -22.83 -4.86 32.59
C PRO A 221 -24.03 -4.12 31.97
N GLY A 222 -23.93 -2.81 31.75
CA GLY A 222 -25.06 -2.00 31.37
C GLY A 222 -26.11 -1.87 32.48
N GLY A 223 -27.24 -1.19 32.17
CA GLY A 223 -28.36 -1.08 33.10
C GLY A 223 -29.26 0.10 32.90
N HIS A 224 -30.31 0.21 33.70
CA HIS A 224 -31.23 1.35 33.66
C HIS A 224 -30.54 2.62 34.21
N SER A 225 -30.55 3.72 33.49
CA SER A 225 -29.75 4.91 33.79
C SER A 225 -30.01 5.48 35.21
N TYR A 226 -31.24 5.45 35.69
CA TYR A 226 -31.60 5.85 37.03
C TYR A 226 -31.38 4.74 38.05
N GLY A 227 -31.94 3.57 37.82
CA GLY A 227 -31.90 2.45 38.76
C GLY A 227 -30.50 1.84 38.97
N ALA A 228 -29.62 1.89 37.98
CA ALA A 228 -28.24 1.44 38.04
C ALA A 228 -27.23 2.58 38.15
N PHE A 229 -27.68 3.80 38.42
CA PHE A 229 -26.78 4.98 38.57
C PHE A 229 -25.67 4.67 39.61
N GLY A 230 -24.46 5.09 39.32
CA GLY A 230 -23.30 4.82 40.21
C GLY A 230 -22.48 3.57 39.81
N ILE A 231 -22.70 3.00 38.62
CA ILE A 231 -21.77 2.01 38.04
C ILE A 231 -20.97 2.66 36.86
N PRO A 232 -19.79 2.13 36.55
CA PRO A 232 -19.02 2.58 35.38
C PRO A 232 -19.78 2.44 34.06
N ASN A 233 -19.57 3.39 33.13
CA ASN A 233 -20.25 3.47 31.86
C ASN A 233 -19.27 3.40 30.68
N PRO A 234 -19.36 2.41 29.76
CA PRO A 234 -18.49 2.28 28.61
C PRO A 234 -18.43 3.54 27.74
N ILE A 235 -19.56 4.26 27.53
CA ILE A 235 -19.58 5.50 26.75
C ILE A 235 -18.79 6.61 27.45
N HIS A 236 -18.82 6.68 28.78
CA HIS A 236 -18.05 7.68 29.52
C HIS A 236 -16.54 7.38 29.43
N ALA A 237 -16.14 6.10 29.53
CA ALA A 237 -14.75 5.68 29.30
C ALA A 237 -14.29 6.04 27.90
N LEU A 238 -15.11 5.75 26.88
CA LEU A 238 -14.85 6.10 25.48
C LEU A 238 -14.69 7.62 25.31
N GLY A 239 -15.58 8.42 25.87
CA GLY A 239 -15.52 9.89 25.82
C GLY A 239 -14.24 10.45 26.45
N ARG A 240 -13.79 9.90 27.60
CA ARG A 240 -12.50 10.26 28.22
C ARG A 240 -11.32 9.91 27.32
N ALA A 241 -11.35 8.72 26.72
CA ALA A 241 -10.30 8.29 25.79
C ALA A 241 -10.21 9.21 24.56
N ILE A 242 -11.34 9.52 23.94
CA ILE A 242 -11.40 10.41 22.77
C ILE A 242 -10.88 11.81 23.12
N ALA A 243 -11.30 12.38 24.26
CA ALA A 243 -10.83 13.68 24.71
C ALA A 243 -9.29 13.69 24.90
N GLY A 244 -8.74 12.66 25.58
CA GLY A 244 -7.30 12.56 25.76
C GLY A 244 -6.53 12.34 24.45
N ILE A 245 -7.10 11.57 23.51
CA ILE A 245 -6.51 11.39 22.19
C ILE A 245 -6.51 12.70 21.40
N ALA A 246 -7.61 13.47 21.44
CA ALA A 246 -7.72 14.72 20.72
C ALA A 246 -6.71 15.78 21.17
N ASP A 247 -6.24 15.70 22.41
CA ASP A 247 -5.26 16.62 22.99
C ASP A 247 -3.78 16.24 22.67
N ILE A 248 -3.54 15.11 22.01
CA ILE A 248 -2.18 14.66 21.69
C ILE A 248 -1.49 15.66 20.75
N GLN A 249 -0.27 16.05 21.11
CA GLN A 249 0.62 16.78 20.22
C GLN A 249 1.56 15.83 19.51
N VAL A 250 1.62 15.96 18.17
CA VAL A 250 2.49 15.18 17.28
C VAL A 250 3.36 16.09 16.43
N PRO A 251 4.53 15.62 15.96
CA PRO A 251 5.39 16.43 15.09
C PRO A 251 4.72 16.67 13.73
N THR A 252 4.98 17.85 13.16
CA THR A 252 4.63 18.18 11.77
C THR A 252 5.69 17.70 10.78
N THR A 253 6.92 17.51 11.25
CA THR A 253 8.06 16.97 10.50
C THR A 253 8.84 16.01 11.39
N PRO A 254 8.84 14.71 11.09
CA PRO A 254 8.07 14.05 10.02
C PRO A 254 6.56 14.15 10.28
N LYS A 255 5.76 14.31 9.21
CA LYS A 255 4.30 14.41 9.33
C LYS A 255 3.73 13.17 10.03
N THR A 256 3.26 13.35 11.25
CA THR A 256 2.64 12.29 12.06
C THR A 256 1.18 12.67 12.31
N THR A 257 0.28 11.70 12.18
CA THR A 257 -1.16 11.95 12.30
C THR A 257 -1.83 10.87 13.13
N PHE A 258 -2.98 11.19 13.69
CA PHE A 258 -3.89 10.25 14.31
C PHE A 258 -5.34 10.68 14.07
N ASN A 259 -6.26 9.72 14.12
CA ASN A 259 -7.68 9.98 13.97
C ASN A 259 -8.50 8.93 14.73
N VAL A 260 -9.60 9.37 15.35
CA VAL A 260 -10.69 8.49 15.77
C VAL A 260 -11.77 8.61 14.69
N GLY A 261 -11.85 7.61 13.81
CA GLY A 261 -12.66 7.69 12.60
C GLY A 261 -14.08 7.13 12.74
N VAL A 262 -14.26 6.19 13.68
CA VAL A 262 -15.55 5.53 13.93
C VAL A 262 -15.80 5.47 15.42
N ILE A 263 -17.05 5.71 15.85
CA ILE A 263 -17.52 5.48 17.22
C ILE A 263 -18.86 4.76 17.18
N GLN A 264 -19.06 3.83 18.10
CA GLN A 264 -20.33 3.10 18.26
C GLN A 264 -20.63 2.88 19.73
N GLY A 265 -21.91 2.78 20.10
CA GLY A 265 -22.34 2.44 21.45
C GLY A 265 -23.68 3.06 21.82
N GLY A 266 -24.30 2.45 22.83
CA GLY A 266 -25.62 2.86 23.32
C GLY A 266 -26.79 2.25 22.55
N THR A 267 -27.93 2.13 23.26
CA THR A 267 -29.18 1.59 22.70
C THR A 267 -30.37 2.49 22.96
N SER A 268 -30.34 3.25 24.08
CA SER A 268 -31.43 4.14 24.51
C SER A 268 -30.89 5.22 25.43
N VAL A 269 -31.53 6.40 25.43
CA VAL A 269 -31.16 7.53 26.27
C VAL A 269 -31.21 7.23 27.77
N ASN A 270 -32.08 6.32 28.20
CA ASN A 270 -32.26 5.93 29.60
C ASN A 270 -31.56 4.59 29.97
N SER A 271 -30.55 4.18 29.18
CA SER A 271 -29.76 2.99 29.45
C SER A 271 -28.26 3.34 29.60
N ILE A 272 -27.62 2.78 30.63
CA ILE A 272 -26.16 2.67 30.69
C ILE A 272 -25.78 1.60 29.67
N SER A 273 -24.90 1.94 28.72
CA SER A 273 -24.50 1.02 27.66
C SER A 273 -23.79 -0.21 28.19
N GLY A 274 -24.00 -1.37 27.57
CA GLY A 274 -23.19 -2.58 27.82
C GLY A 274 -21.85 -2.58 27.09
N SER A 275 -21.71 -1.76 26.03
CA SER A 275 -20.47 -1.61 25.30
C SER A 275 -20.39 -0.28 24.56
N ALA A 276 -19.17 0.21 24.34
CA ALA A 276 -18.86 1.30 23.43
C ALA A 276 -17.52 1.05 22.74
N SER A 277 -17.40 1.37 21.47
CA SER A 277 -16.18 1.12 20.69
C SER A 277 -15.81 2.30 19.81
N MET A 278 -14.55 2.32 19.37
CA MET A 278 -14.01 3.27 18.40
C MET A 278 -12.93 2.60 17.54
N ASP A 279 -12.77 3.11 16.32
CA ASP A 279 -11.65 2.79 15.44
C ASP A 279 -10.68 3.95 15.39
N ILE A 280 -9.39 3.63 15.56
CA ILE A 280 -8.28 4.58 15.61
C ILE A 280 -7.31 4.28 14.48
N ASP A 281 -6.88 5.32 13.74
CA ASP A 281 -5.81 5.27 12.75
C ASP A 281 -4.67 6.20 13.19
N MET A 282 -3.44 5.72 13.11
CA MET A 282 -2.21 6.47 13.36
C MET A 282 -1.28 6.29 12.19
N ARG A 283 -0.64 7.36 11.71
CA ARG A 283 0.27 7.30 10.56
C ARG A 283 1.52 8.13 10.76
N SER A 284 2.66 7.62 10.30
CA SER A 284 3.92 8.36 10.15
C SER A 284 4.83 7.69 9.11
N PRO A 285 5.65 8.45 8.37
CA PRO A 285 6.74 7.88 7.57
C PRO A 285 7.95 7.47 8.44
N ASP A 286 7.97 7.88 9.72
CA ASP A 286 9.05 7.60 10.67
C ASP A 286 8.59 6.60 11.74
N ALA A 287 9.33 5.49 11.87
CA ALA A 287 9.00 4.41 12.79
C ALA A 287 8.99 4.86 14.27
N LYS A 288 9.92 5.75 14.64
CA LYS A 288 10.01 6.26 16.02
C LYS A 288 8.80 7.12 16.35
N SER A 289 8.45 8.06 15.48
CA SER A 289 7.28 8.95 15.65
C SER A 289 5.98 8.15 15.67
N LEU A 290 5.86 7.10 14.83
CA LEU A 290 4.70 6.20 14.85
C LEU A 290 4.60 5.43 16.17
N ALA A 291 5.72 4.91 16.68
CA ALA A 291 5.78 4.21 17.97
C ALA A 291 5.41 5.14 19.14
N GLU A 292 5.92 6.36 19.15
CA GLU A 292 5.63 7.35 20.20
C GLU A 292 4.15 7.75 20.25
N VAL A 293 3.49 8.00 19.12
CA VAL A 293 2.05 8.30 19.11
C VAL A 293 1.24 7.07 19.51
N ASN A 294 1.64 5.88 19.09
CA ASN A 294 1.01 4.62 19.47
C ASN A 294 1.07 4.42 21.00
N GLU A 295 2.21 4.58 21.63
CA GLU A 295 2.35 4.45 23.08
C GLU A 295 1.51 5.47 23.85
N LYS A 296 1.46 6.73 23.36
CA LYS A 296 0.60 7.77 23.95
C LYS A 296 -0.87 7.35 23.92
N ILE A 297 -1.37 6.88 22.77
CA ILE A 297 -2.75 6.44 22.60
C ILE A 297 -3.06 5.25 23.50
N LEU A 298 -2.24 4.20 23.47
CA LEU A 298 -2.43 3.03 24.33
C LEU A 298 -2.50 3.40 25.83
N ARG A 299 -1.63 4.31 26.26
CA ARG A 299 -1.65 4.82 27.65
C ARG A 299 -2.96 5.55 27.97
N ILE A 300 -3.44 6.42 27.07
CA ILE A 300 -4.70 7.16 27.24
C ILE A 300 -5.89 6.20 27.34
N LEU A 301 -5.93 5.14 26.52
CA LEU A 301 -6.98 4.13 26.56
C LEU A 301 -7.07 3.45 27.93
N HIS A 302 -5.92 3.05 28.50
CA HIS A 302 -5.85 2.45 29.84
C HIS A 302 -6.23 3.46 30.92
N GLN A 303 -5.73 4.69 30.87
CA GLN A 303 -6.07 5.74 31.82
C GLN A 303 -7.57 6.06 31.83
N ALA A 304 -8.21 6.08 30.66
CA ALA A 304 -9.65 6.29 30.53
C ALA A 304 -10.46 5.15 31.18
N LEU A 305 -10.04 3.90 30.99
CA LEU A 305 -10.62 2.73 31.65
C LEU A 305 -10.50 2.83 33.17
N GLU A 306 -9.29 3.11 33.65
CA GLU A 306 -9.01 3.21 35.10
C GLU A 306 -9.78 4.37 35.74
N ALA A 307 -9.81 5.53 35.11
CA ALA A 307 -10.54 6.70 35.60
C ALA A 307 -12.04 6.45 35.71
N GLU A 308 -12.64 5.77 34.71
CA GLU A 308 -14.06 5.43 34.80
C GLU A 308 -14.34 4.36 35.84
N ASN A 309 -13.49 3.33 35.95
CA ASN A 309 -13.62 2.30 36.96
C ASN A 309 -13.41 2.81 38.40
N ALA A 310 -12.65 3.87 38.58
CA ALA A 310 -12.42 4.51 39.89
C ALA A 310 -13.47 5.58 40.23
N ARG A 311 -14.34 5.97 39.28
CA ARG A 311 -15.26 7.11 39.40
C ARG A 311 -16.29 6.92 40.54
N TRP A 312 -16.74 5.70 40.77
CA TRP A 312 -17.82 5.40 41.70
C TRP A 312 -17.34 4.50 42.84
N PRO A 313 -17.60 4.86 44.11
CA PRO A 313 -17.24 4.05 45.23
C PRO A 313 -18.25 2.89 45.49
N GLY A 314 -17.84 1.92 46.28
CA GLY A 314 -18.71 0.88 46.84
C GLY A 314 -18.76 -0.44 46.06
N PRO A 315 -19.35 -1.48 46.64
CA PRO A 315 -19.28 -2.84 46.14
C PRO A 315 -20.02 -3.02 44.80
N ARG A 316 -21.08 -2.27 44.56
CA ARG A 316 -21.81 -2.31 43.28
C ARG A 316 -20.95 -1.86 42.10
N ALA A 317 -20.23 -0.74 42.24
CA ALA A 317 -19.33 -0.26 41.23
C ALA A 317 -18.12 -1.19 41.04
N ALA A 318 -17.60 -1.73 42.17
CA ALA A 318 -16.51 -2.69 42.14
C ALA A 318 -16.87 -4.00 41.39
N ALA A 319 -18.13 -4.47 41.52
CA ALA A 319 -18.65 -5.62 40.79
C ALA A 319 -18.98 -5.33 39.31
N ALA A 320 -19.13 -4.05 38.94
CA ALA A 320 -19.51 -3.59 37.60
C ALA A 320 -18.36 -3.00 36.80
N LYS A 321 -17.11 -3.30 37.14
CA LYS A 321 -15.92 -2.77 36.45
C LYS A 321 -15.96 -3.08 34.97
N LEU A 322 -15.57 -2.07 34.19
CA LEU A 322 -15.38 -2.20 32.75
C LEU A 322 -14.13 -3.03 32.44
N THR A 323 -14.21 -3.71 31.35
CA THR A 323 -13.06 -4.31 30.64
C THR A 323 -12.81 -3.58 29.34
N MET A 324 -11.62 -3.74 28.78
CA MET A 324 -11.24 -3.19 27.48
C MET A 324 -10.60 -4.29 26.62
N THR A 325 -10.95 -4.30 25.32
CA THR A 325 -10.21 -5.05 24.31
C THR A 325 -9.65 -4.06 23.28
N ILE A 326 -8.46 -4.36 22.76
CA ILE A 326 -7.80 -3.63 21.70
C ILE A 326 -7.48 -4.63 20.61
N ASP A 327 -8.25 -4.62 19.53
CA ASP A 327 -8.07 -5.51 18.40
C ASP A 327 -7.31 -4.76 17.31
N THR A 328 -6.20 -5.35 16.84
CA THR A 328 -5.44 -4.79 15.72
C THR A 328 -6.19 -5.06 14.42
N ILE A 329 -6.62 -4.00 13.74
CA ILE A 329 -7.34 -4.09 12.46
C ILE A 329 -6.46 -3.73 11.26
N GLY A 330 -5.22 -3.30 11.49
CA GLY A 330 -4.23 -3.09 10.44
C GLY A 330 -2.91 -2.54 10.98
N ILE A 331 -1.82 -3.04 10.43
CA ILE A 331 -0.47 -2.50 10.67
C ILE A 331 0.24 -2.45 9.34
N ARG A 332 0.63 -1.25 8.88
CA ARG A 332 1.50 -1.09 7.73
C ARG A 332 2.87 -0.65 8.21
N PRO A 333 3.97 -1.30 7.77
CA PRO A 333 5.31 -0.90 8.19
C PRO A 333 5.70 0.44 7.59
N THR A 334 6.57 1.17 8.28
CA THR A 334 7.27 2.33 7.74
C THR A 334 8.52 1.89 7.01
N GLY A 335 9.05 2.76 6.18
CA GLY A 335 10.36 2.57 5.57
C GLY A 335 10.77 3.77 4.74
N SER A 336 12.06 3.91 4.53
CA SER A 336 12.62 4.94 3.67
C SER A 336 13.83 4.40 2.92
N GLN A 337 14.09 4.98 1.79
CA GLN A 337 15.31 4.75 1.02
C GLN A 337 15.88 6.08 0.56
N SER A 338 17.16 6.08 0.24
CA SER A 338 17.85 7.28 -0.25
C SER A 338 17.30 7.69 -1.62
N ASP A 339 17.21 8.98 -1.88
CA ASP A 339 16.98 9.50 -3.24
C ASP A 339 18.11 9.11 -4.20
N ASP A 340 19.27 8.70 -3.67
CA ASP A 340 20.38 8.13 -4.43
C ASP A 340 20.21 6.64 -4.75
N ALA A 341 19.17 5.97 -4.23
CA ALA A 341 18.93 4.57 -4.56
C ALA A 341 18.76 4.37 -6.07
N PRO A 342 19.33 3.30 -6.65
CA PRO A 342 19.29 3.06 -8.10
C PRO A 342 17.88 3.15 -8.71
N ILE A 343 16.88 2.58 -8.05
CA ILE A 343 15.50 2.62 -8.52
C ILE A 343 14.93 4.03 -8.56
N VAL A 344 15.23 4.87 -7.54
CA VAL A 344 14.75 6.26 -7.46
C VAL A 344 15.42 7.11 -8.56
N LYS A 345 16.75 7.02 -8.69
CA LYS A 345 17.49 7.72 -9.76
C LYS A 345 17.01 7.30 -11.15
N THR A 346 16.76 6.01 -11.36
CA THR A 346 16.22 5.49 -12.62
C THR A 346 14.86 6.09 -12.91
N ALA A 347 13.95 6.11 -11.93
CA ALA A 347 12.61 6.68 -12.09
C ALA A 347 12.65 8.17 -12.42
N LEU A 348 13.46 8.96 -11.69
CA LEU A 348 13.63 10.40 -11.95
C LEU A 348 14.27 10.69 -13.31
N SER A 349 15.27 9.89 -13.70
CA SER A 349 15.92 10.00 -15.02
C SER A 349 14.94 9.67 -16.14
N ALA A 350 14.13 8.62 -16.00
CA ALA A 350 13.10 8.24 -16.96
C ALA A 350 12.02 9.34 -17.11
N ALA A 351 11.59 9.95 -16.00
CA ALA A 351 10.68 11.09 -16.01
C ALA A 351 11.25 12.28 -16.82
N HIS A 352 12.50 12.65 -16.54
CA HIS A 352 13.19 13.72 -17.26
C HIS A 352 13.29 13.45 -18.76
N MET A 353 13.61 12.20 -19.15
CA MET A 353 13.68 11.79 -20.57
C MET A 353 12.33 11.85 -21.27
N LEU A 354 11.22 11.64 -20.56
CA LEU A 354 9.86 11.78 -21.07
C LEU A 354 9.36 13.24 -21.06
N GLY A 355 10.20 14.19 -20.62
CA GLY A 355 9.91 15.62 -20.65
C GLY A 355 9.09 16.13 -19.47
N PHE A 356 9.03 15.40 -18.35
CA PHE A 356 8.40 15.88 -17.12
C PHE A 356 9.33 15.76 -15.91
N SER A 357 8.99 16.50 -14.85
CA SER A 357 9.69 16.44 -13.58
C SER A 357 8.75 16.04 -12.45
N THR A 358 9.25 15.28 -11.50
CA THR A 358 8.53 14.88 -10.30
C THR A 358 9.47 14.94 -9.10
N ARG A 359 8.91 14.92 -7.90
CA ARG A 359 9.66 14.92 -6.64
C ARG A 359 9.27 13.72 -5.82
N THR A 360 10.24 13.12 -5.18
CA THR A 360 10.03 12.01 -4.25
C THR A 360 9.19 12.45 -3.05
N GLY A 361 8.40 11.51 -2.56
CA GLY A 361 7.56 11.68 -1.37
C GLY A 361 7.42 10.36 -0.63
N ALA A 362 6.52 10.34 0.32
CA ALA A 362 6.12 9.12 1.03
C ALA A 362 4.62 8.93 0.92
N SER A 363 4.18 7.70 0.70
CA SER A 363 2.76 7.29 0.69
C SER A 363 2.58 5.95 1.37
N SER A 364 1.33 5.57 1.63
CA SER A 364 1.01 4.26 2.20
C SER A 364 0.42 3.40 1.09
N THR A 365 1.21 2.49 0.55
CA THR A 365 0.91 1.66 -0.64
C THR A 365 1.55 0.29 -0.49
N ASP A 366 1.41 -0.56 -1.49
CA ASP A 366 2.07 -1.85 -1.60
C ASP A 366 3.59 -1.78 -1.44
N ALA A 367 4.20 -0.68 -1.85
CA ALA A 367 5.64 -0.45 -1.69
C ALA A 367 6.10 -0.44 -0.21
N ASN A 368 5.18 -0.28 0.76
CA ASN A 368 5.53 -0.34 2.18
C ASN A 368 6.21 -1.66 2.56
N ILE A 369 5.73 -2.79 2.02
CA ILE A 369 6.28 -4.11 2.37
C ILE A 369 7.73 -4.26 1.87
N PRO A 370 8.04 -4.16 0.56
CA PRO A 370 9.42 -4.32 0.10
C PRO A 370 10.37 -3.27 0.72
N ILE A 371 9.98 -2.00 0.82
CA ILE A 371 10.81 -0.96 1.42
C ILE A 371 11.14 -1.30 2.88
N SER A 372 10.19 -1.79 3.66
CA SER A 372 10.40 -2.20 5.06
C SER A 372 11.34 -3.41 5.21
N LEU A 373 11.46 -4.22 4.17
CA LEU A 373 12.37 -5.38 4.10
C LEU A 373 13.75 -5.00 3.52
N GLY A 374 13.98 -3.72 3.21
CA GLY A 374 15.23 -3.25 2.59
C GLY A 374 15.33 -3.58 1.10
N ILE A 375 14.24 -4.00 0.46
CA ILE A 375 14.15 -4.22 -0.99
C ILE A 375 13.81 -2.89 -1.65
N PRO A 376 14.61 -2.42 -2.62
CA PRO A 376 14.33 -1.17 -3.33
C PRO A 376 12.95 -1.19 -3.98
N GLY A 377 12.09 -0.26 -3.57
CA GLY A 377 10.70 -0.17 -4.01
C GLY A 377 10.25 1.27 -4.21
N ILE A 378 9.36 1.49 -5.16
CA ILE A 378 8.70 2.77 -5.41
C ILE A 378 7.24 2.57 -5.75
N ARG A 379 6.44 3.61 -5.50
CA ARG A 379 5.12 3.79 -6.10
C ARG A 379 5.21 4.88 -7.14
N ILE A 380 4.58 4.68 -8.30
CA ILE A 380 4.45 5.68 -9.36
C ILE A 380 2.99 5.80 -9.80
N GLY A 381 2.59 6.97 -10.26
CA GLY A 381 1.24 7.16 -10.83
C GLY A 381 1.13 6.67 -12.27
N GLY A 382 -0.07 6.22 -12.64
CA GLY A 382 -0.39 5.62 -13.94
C GLY A 382 -0.63 6.61 -15.09
N GLY A 383 -0.45 7.92 -14.89
CA GLY A 383 -0.75 8.98 -15.88
C GLY A 383 -2.24 9.35 -15.91
N GLY A 384 -2.56 10.50 -16.57
CA GLY A 384 -3.89 11.09 -16.52
C GLY A 384 -4.13 11.89 -15.24
N GLU A 385 -5.38 12.19 -14.94
CA GLU A 385 -5.77 12.86 -13.70
C GLU A 385 -6.90 12.08 -13.02
N GLU A 386 -6.85 12.01 -11.71
CA GLU A 386 -7.87 11.42 -10.87
C GLU A 386 -8.52 12.48 -9.98
N ARG A 387 -9.81 12.32 -9.71
CA ARG A 387 -10.57 13.19 -8.82
C ARG A 387 -11.52 12.37 -7.97
N GLY A 388 -11.57 12.70 -6.71
CA GLY A 388 -12.50 12.09 -5.77
C GLY A 388 -12.20 10.63 -5.44
N ALA A 389 -10.92 10.22 -5.44
CA ALA A 389 -10.50 8.89 -4.98
C ALA A 389 -11.21 8.50 -3.67
N HIS A 390 -11.54 7.22 -3.52
CA HIS A 390 -12.29 6.68 -2.39
C HIS A 390 -13.71 7.23 -2.22
N SER A 391 -14.30 7.88 -3.24
CA SER A 391 -15.70 8.33 -3.20
C SER A 391 -16.52 7.72 -4.32
N LEU A 392 -17.85 7.65 -4.14
CA LEU A 392 -18.76 7.19 -5.20
C LEU A 392 -18.75 8.11 -6.44
N GLY A 393 -18.19 9.32 -6.33
CA GLY A 393 -18.03 10.29 -7.40
C GLY A 393 -16.65 10.27 -8.06
N GLU A 394 -15.86 9.23 -7.82
CA GLU A 394 -14.53 9.09 -8.39
C GLU A 394 -14.55 9.17 -9.92
N SER A 395 -13.55 9.84 -10.46
CA SER A 395 -13.41 9.98 -11.92
C SER A 395 -11.95 10.05 -12.33
N TYR A 396 -11.69 9.52 -13.51
CA TYR A 396 -10.42 9.59 -14.22
C TYR A 396 -10.57 10.47 -15.47
N VAL A 397 -9.62 11.36 -15.70
CA VAL A 397 -9.57 12.20 -16.90
C VAL A 397 -8.41 11.75 -17.79
N ASP A 398 -8.74 11.28 -19.00
CA ASP A 398 -7.73 10.98 -20.02
C ASP A 398 -7.21 12.29 -20.63
N THR A 399 -6.08 12.75 -20.07
CA THR A 399 -5.39 13.94 -20.57
C THR A 399 -4.60 13.62 -21.84
N PRO A 400 -4.20 14.60 -22.64
CA PRO A 400 -3.35 14.38 -23.84
C PRO A 400 -2.03 13.65 -23.55
N ASN A 401 -1.60 13.64 -22.30
CA ASN A 401 -0.35 13.03 -21.83
C ASN A 401 -0.54 11.81 -20.92
N SER A 402 -1.74 11.22 -20.86
CA SER A 402 -2.01 10.05 -20.01
C SER A 402 -1.12 8.85 -20.33
N TYR A 403 -0.66 8.73 -21.58
CA TYR A 403 0.28 7.70 -22.02
C TYR A 403 1.68 7.80 -21.38
N LEU A 404 2.02 8.93 -20.75
CA LEU A 404 3.31 9.08 -20.06
C LEU A 404 3.45 8.16 -18.84
N GLY A 405 2.36 7.83 -18.15
CA GLY A 405 2.40 6.87 -17.05
C GLY A 405 2.89 5.49 -17.48
N PRO A 406 2.23 4.83 -18.46
CA PRO A 406 2.72 3.58 -19.03
C PRO A 406 4.14 3.65 -19.62
N GLN A 407 4.50 4.74 -20.30
CA GLN A 407 5.87 4.92 -20.83
C GLN A 407 6.90 5.02 -19.70
N TRP A 408 6.55 5.72 -18.62
CA TRP A 408 7.42 5.86 -17.45
C TRP A 408 7.66 4.52 -16.76
N ALA A 409 6.60 3.76 -16.47
CA ALA A 409 6.70 2.41 -15.94
C ALA A 409 7.56 1.51 -16.82
N ALA A 410 7.35 1.54 -18.15
CA ALA A 410 8.11 0.73 -19.10
C ALA A 410 9.61 1.06 -19.10
N LEU A 411 9.97 2.36 -19.07
CA LEU A 411 11.38 2.78 -19.02
C LEU A 411 12.06 2.37 -17.73
N ILE A 412 11.39 2.51 -16.58
CA ILE A 412 11.92 2.10 -15.28
C ILE A 412 12.18 0.59 -15.28
N VAL A 413 11.17 -0.20 -15.65
CA VAL A 413 11.28 -1.68 -15.68
C VAL A 413 12.40 -2.11 -16.64
N ALA A 414 12.45 -1.54 -17.85
CA ALA A 414 13.45 -1.88 -18.85
C ALA A 414 14.88 -1.54 -18.39
N ALA A 415 15.07 -0.38 -17.77
CA ALA A 415 16.37 0.03 -17.24
C ALA A 415 16.83 -0.91 -16.11
N LEU A 416 15.95 -1.20 -15.15
CA LEU A 416 16.29 -2.04 -14.00
C LEU A 416 16.51 -3.51 -14.39
N ALA A 417 15.70 -4.05 -15.33
CA ALA A 417 15.86 -5.43 -15.80
C ALA A 417 17.04 -5.60 -16.78
N GLY A 418 17.63 -4.52 -17.26
CA GLY A 418 18.76 -4.53 -18.20
C GLY A 418 18.33 -4.92 -19.62
N VAL A 419 18.11 -3.91 -20.49
CA VAL A 419 17.80 -4.11 -21.91
C VAL A 419 19.06 -4.50 -22.69
N GLN A 420 18.91 -5.48 -23.59
CA GLN A 420 19.96 -5.94 -24.51
C GLN A 420 19.87 -5.25 -25.87
#